data_f6fd67c719205df20c054a413d8908f6
#
_entry.id   f6fd67c719205df20c054a413d8908f6
#
_cell.length_a   1.000
_cell.length_b   1.000
_cell.length_c   1.000
_cell.angle_alpha   90.00
_cell.angle_beta   90.00
_cell.angle_gamma   90.00
#
_symmetry.space_group_name_H-M   'P 1'
#
loop_
_entity.id
_entity.type
_entity.pdbx_description
1 polymer ?
#
loop_
_entity_poly.entity_id
_entity_poly.type
_entity_poly.pdbx_seq_one_letter_code
_entity_poly.pdbx_strand_id
1 'polypeptide(L)'
;MGLPSRMDEFFNTEEANALWSCFNLRQYLMRTATTVSSEPANIASDLVLDIISTTDAFIDGSAEATRAVLRFGHAETLMPLLSLLHIPGCYYLTNYFDTVAAHWRDFDVVPMASNIQFILFKAKKSGRYYARVDLNEVPVKLRKGDDAIYYPWGELRRYLTNCVPIYAQ
;
A
#
# COMPACT_ATOMS: atom_id res chain seq x y z
N MET A 1 -13.42 -23.98 14.32
CA MET A 1 -13.43 -25.19 13.48
C MET A 1 -13.55 -24.73 12.04
N GLY A 2 -12.47 -24.82 11.25
CA GLY A 2 -12.55 -24.60 9.80
C GLY A 2 -13.35 -25.73 9.17
N LEU A 3 -14.34 -25.41 8.35
CA LEU A 3 -14.95 -26.40 7.47
C LEU A 3 -13.86 -26.91 6.53
N PRO A 4 -13.68 -28.22 6.36
CA PRO A 4 -12.75 -28.73 5.36
C PRO A 4 -13.14 -28.15 4.00
N SER A 5 -12.17 -27.58 3.30
CA SER A 5 -12.35 -27.11 1.95
C SER A 5 -12.70 -28.32 1.08
N ARG A 6 -13.91 -28.33 0.48
CA ARG A 6 -14.29 -29.36 -0.49
C ARG A 6 -13.63 -29.17 -1.86
N MET A 7 -12.69 -28.21 -1.96
CA MET A 7 -11.98 -27.92 -3.22
C MET A 7 -11.19 -29.12 -3.73
N ASP A 8 -10.58 -29.89 -2.81
CA ASP A 8 -9.81 -31.09 -3.14
C ASP A 8 -10.64 -32.21 -3.78
N GLU A 9 -11.98 -32.13 -3.65
CA GLU A 9 -12.90 -33.05 -4.32
C GLU A 9 -13.11 -32.70 -5.80
N PHE A 10 -12.86 -31.44 -6.19
CA PHE A 10 -13.16 -30.91 -7.53
C PHE A 10 -11.92 -30.58 -8.34
N PHE A 11 -10.83 -30.19 -7.68
CA PHE A 11 -9.60 -29.73 -8.34
C PHE A 11 -8.39 -30.39 -7.71
N ASN A 12 -7.47 -30.84 -8.53
CA ASN A 12 -6.12 -31.17 -8.05
C ASN A 12 -5.32 -29.87 -7.78
N THR A 13 -4.16 -30.02 -7.15
CA THR A 13 -3.31 -28.87 -6.77
C THR A 13 -2.89 -28.00 -7.96
N GLU A 14 -2.61 -28.60 -9.11
CA GLU A 14 -2.20 -27.87 -10.33
C GLU A 14 -3.37 -27.06 -10.89
N GLU A 15 -4.56 -27.64 -10.95
CA GLU A 15 -5.77 -26.96 -11.41
C GLU A 15 -6.15 -25.80 -10.46
N ALA A 16 -6.12 -26.05 -9.15
CA ALA A 16 -6.38 -25.02 -8.15
C ALA A 16 -5.37 -23.86 -8.26
N ASN A 17 -4.08 -24.16 -8.44
CA ASN A 17 -3.05 -23.14 -8.63
C ASN A 17 -3.23 -22.37 -9.95
N ALA A 18 -3.63 -23.03 -11.03
CA ALA A 18 -3.90 -22.37 -12.31
C ALA A 18 -5.08 -21.38 -12.20
N LEU A 19 -6.17 -21.80 -11.55
CA LEU A 19 -7.33 -20.94 -11.30
C LEU A 19 -6.96 -19.75 -10.42
N TRP A 20 -6.24 -19.99 -9.32
CA TRP A 20 -5.76 -18.90 -8.47
C TRP A 20 -4.83 -17.95 -9.25
N SER A 21 -3.91 -18.46 -10.08
CA SER A 21 -2.99 -17.62 -10.87
C SER A 21 -3.74 -16.70 -11.82
N CYS A 22 -4.82 -17.15 -12.44
CA CYS A 22 -5.70 -16.32 -13.26
C CYS A 22 -6.39 -15.22 -12.42
N PHE A 23 -6.90 -15.58 -11.23
CA PHE A 23 -7.50 -14.61 -10.33
C PHE A 23 -6.48 -13.58 -9.83
N ASN A 24 -5.29 -14.04 -9.42
CA ASN A 24 -4.19 -13.20 -8.97
C ASN A 24 -3.75 -12.21 -10.08
N LEU A 25 -3.60 -12.68 -11.33
CA LEU A 25 -3.30 -11.82 -12.46
C LEU A 25 -4.38 -10.76 -12.69
N ARG A 26 -5.66 -11.12 -12.55
CA ARG A 26 -6.76 -10.15 -12.62
C ARG A 26 -6.63 -9.08 -11.53
N GLN A 27 -6.34 -9.47 -10.26
CA GLN A 27 -6.13 -8.51 -9.17
C GLN A 27 -4.94 -7.58 -9.48
N TYR A 28 -3.83 -8.13 -9.93
CA TYR A 28 -2.65 -7.38 -10.33
C TYR A 28 -2.99 -6.33 -11.39
N LEU A 29 -3.64 -6.72 -12.50
CA LEU A 29 -3.97 -5.82 -13.62
C LEU A 29 -5.02 -4.76 -13.24
N MET A 30 -5.97 -5.09 -12.37
CA MET A 30 -7.09 -4.19 -12.03
C MET A 30 -6.83 -3.31 -10.80
N ARG A 31 -5.79 -3.60 -10.00
CA ARG A 31 -5.58 -2.92 -8.72
C ARG A 31 -4.20 -2.31 -8.56
N THR A 32 -3.26 -2.57 -9.46
CA THR A 32 -1.89 -2.06 -9.34
C THR A 32 -1.45 -1.28 -10.58
N ALA A 33 -0.38 -0.51 -10.45
CA ALA A 33 0.33 0.02 -11.59
C ALA A 33 1.04 -1.14 -12.32
N THR A 34 0.88 -1.18 -13.62
CA THR A 34 1.47 -2.20 -14.49
C THR A 34 2.16 -1.54 -15.67
N THR A 35 2.85 -2.32 -16.50
CA THR A 35 3.43 -1.83 -17.76
C THR A 35 2.35 -1.47 -18.81
N VAL A 36 1.10 -1.91 -18.60
CA VAL A 36 -0.04 -1.55 -19.47
C VAL A 36 -0.65 -0.21 -19.06
N SER A 37 -0.83 0.01 -17.75
CA SER A 37 -1.45 1.24 -17.23
C SER A 37 -1.12 1.43 -15.74
N SER A 38 -0.99 2.69 -15.32
CA SER A 38 -0.91 3.10 -13.93
C SER A 38 -2.27 3.51 -13.34
N GLU A 39 -3.30 3.67 -14.16
CA GLU A 39 -4.63 4.15 -13.74
C GLU A 39 -5.23 3.34 -12.58
N PRO A 40 -5.11 1.99 -12.52
CA PRO A 40 -5.64 1.25 -11.38
C PRO A 40 -5.00 1.63 -10.03
N ALA A 41 -3.72 2.03 -10.02
CA ALA A 41 -3.07 2.54 -8.80
C ALA A 41 -3.44 4.00 -8.52
N ASN A 42 -3.62 4.81 -9.56
CA ASN A 42 -3.89 6.26 -9.46
C ASN A 42 -5.21 6.56 -8.75
N ILE A 43 -6.17 5.64 -8.69
CA ILE A 43 -7.42 5.82 -7.93
C ILE A 43 -7.19 6.07 -6.43
N ALA A 44 -6.01 5.72 -5.89
CA ALA A 44 -5.64 5.99 -4.51
C ALA A 44 -5.11 7.43 -4.28
N SER A 45 -5.03 8.27 -5.31
CA SER A 45 -4.46 9.62 -5.23
C SER A 45 -5.16 10.48 -4.19
N ASP A 46 -6.48 10.53 -4.19
CA ASP A 46 -7.26 11.33 -3.24
C ASP A 46 -7.02 10.87 -1.79
N LEU A 47 -6.85 9.57 -1.57
CA LEU A 47 -6.52 9.04 -0.25
C LEU A 47 -5.13 9.49 0.20
N VAL A 48 -4.14 9.51 -0.69
CA VAL A 48 -2.79 10.01 -0.38
C VAL A 48 -2.84 11.51 -0.05
N LEU A 49 -3.56 12.30 -0.83
CA LEU A 49 -3.73 13.74 -0.59
C LEU A 49 -4.46 14.02 0.72
N ASP A 50 -5.47 13.23 1.07
CA ASP A 50 -6.16 13.31 2.35
C ASP A 50 -5.25 12.97 3.54
N ILE A 51 -4.39 11.94 3.42
CA ILE A 51 -3.38 11.61 4.44
C ILE A 51 -2.41 12.79 4.64
N ILE A 52 -1.92 13.40 3.56
CA ILE A 52 -1.04 14.57 3.62
C ILE A 52 -1.75 15.74 4.30
N SER A 53 -2.94 16.10 3.82
CA SER A 53 -3.73 17.23 4.34
C SER A 53 -4.07 17.06 5.81
N THR A 54 -4.51 15.87 6.21
CA THR A 54 -4.83 15.56 7.61
C THR A 54 -3.59 15.69 8.51
N THR A 55 -2.43 15.26 8.02
CA THR A 55 -1.17 15.34 8.78
C THR A 55 -0.65 16.77 8.86
N ASP A 56 -0.71 17.54 7.77
CA ASP A 56 -0.33 18.96 7.74
C ASP A 56 -1.21 19.76 8.71
N ALA A 57 -2.54 19.56 8.68
CA ALA A 57 -3.49 20.22 9.58
C ALA A 57 -3.24 19.90 11.07
N PHE A 58 -2.77 18.70 11.38
CA PHE A 58 -2.35 18.35 12.74
C PHE A 58 -1.05 19.06 13.13
N ILE A 59 -0.08 19.15 12.23
CA ILE A 59 1.24 19.75 12.50
C ILE A 59 1.15 21.26 12.70
N ASP A 60 0.34 21.95 11.91
CA ASP A 60 0.14 23.41 11.99
C ASP A 60 -0.88 23.82 13.05
N GLY A 61 -1.57 22.87 13.67
CA GLY A 61 -2.55 23.10 14.73
C GLY A 61 -3.89 23.62 14.24
N SER A 62 -4.19 23.54 12.94
CA SER A 62 -5.50 23.93 12.36
C SER A 62 -6.58 22.88 12.54
N ALA A 63 -6.20 21.64 12.81
CA ALA A 63 -7.13 20.57 13.18
C ALA A 63 -7.29 20.46 14.70
N GLU A 64 -8.50 20.13 15.18
CA GLU A 64 -8.65 19.64 16.56
C GLU A 64 -7.70 18.47 16.80
N ALA A 65 -7.14 18.39 18.03
CA ALA A 65 -6.07 17.45 18.37
C ALA A 65 -6.54 15.98 18.32
N THR A 66 -6.82 15.50 17.13
CA THR A 66 -7.17 14.11 16.85
C THR A 66 -5.90 13.26 16.88
N ARG A 67 -5.79 12.36 17.85
CA ARG A 67 -4.59 11.52 18.02
C ARG A 67 -4.52 10.34 17.07
N ALA A 68 -5.64 9.96 16.47
CA ALA A 68 -5.72 8.88 15.49
C ALA A 68 -6.84 9.15 14.50
N VAL A 69 -6.56 8.94 13.22
CA VAL A 69 -7.55 8.94 12.14
C VAL A 69 -7.58 7.54 11.56
N LEU A 70 -8.70 6.85 11.70
CA LEU A 70 -8.88 5.49 11.22
C LEU A 70 -9.73 5.52 9.95
N ARG A 71 -9.20 4.92 8.89
CA ARG A 71 -9.89 4.74 7.61
C ARG A 71 -10.09 3.26 7.36
N PHE A 72 -11.34 2.87 7.13
CA PHE A 72 -11.69 1.48 6.87
C PHE A 72 -11.99 1.30 5.38
N GLY A 73 -11.54 0.19 4.83
CA GLY A 73 -11.68 -0.12 3.41
C GLY A 73 -11.55 -1.60 3.15
N HIS A 74 -11.43 -1.94 1.89
CA HIS A 74 -11.23 -3.29 1.39
C HIS A 74 -9.84 -3.44 0.75
N ALA A 75 -9.49 -4.65 0.33
CA ALA A 75 -8.28 -4.94 -0.45
C ALA A 75 -8.17 -4.06 -1.71
N GLU A 76 -9.33 -3.76 -2.33
CA GLU A 76 -9.47 -2.88 -3.48
C GLU A 76 -9.07 -1.41 -3.22
N THR A 77 -8.99 -1.00 -1.98
CA THR A 77 -8.45 0.32 -1.58
C THR A 77 -6.98 0.23 -1.25
N LEU A 78 -6.58 -0.84 -0.57
CA LEU A 78 -5.21 -0.98 -0.06
C LEU A 78 -4.22 -1.35 -1.17
N MET A 79 -4.57 -2.28 -2.08
CA MET A 79 -3.70 -2.67 -3.20
C MET A 79 -3.30 -1.47 -4.09
N PRO A 80 -4.23 -0.61 -4.57
CA PRO A 80 -3.89 0.60 -5.29
C PRO A 80 -2.97 1.53 -4.51
N LEU A 81 -3.26 1.75 -3.23
CA LEU A 81 -2.45 2.62 -2.36
C LEU A 81 -1.01 2.10 -2.23
N LEU A 82 -0.83 0.81 -1.91
CA LEU A 82 0.49 0.19 -1.77
C LEU A 82 1.28 0.24 -3.09
N SER A 83 0.59 0.05 -4.21
CA SER A 83 1.18 0.13 -5.55
C SER A 83 1.56 1.57 -5.91
N LEU A 84 0.69 2.56 -5.68
CA LEU A 84 0.93 3.99 -5.93
C LEU A 84 2.12 4.50 -5.11
N LEU A 85 2.24 4.07 -3.87
CA LEU A 85 3.33 4.45 -2.97
C LEU A 85 4.62 3.61 -3.20
N HIS A 86 4.65 2.74 -4.20
CA HIS A 86 5.78 1.85 -4.50
C HIS A 86 6.28 1.08 -3.27
N ILE A 87 5.35 0.61 -2.42
CA ILE A 87 5.73 -0.12 -1.21
C ILE A 87 6.51 -1.38 -1.60
N PRO A 88 7.69 -1.62 -1.02
CA PRO A 88 8.51 -2.80 -1.32
C PRO A 88 7.72 -4.10 -1.12
N GLY A 89 7.79 -5.00 -2.10
CA GLY A 89 7.02 -6.25 -2.11
C GLY A 89 5.58 -6.12 -2.63
N CYS A 90 5.03 -4.90 -2.69
CA CYS A 90 3.68 -4.65 -3.19
C CYS A 90 3.65 -4.00 -4.57
N TYR A 91 4.77 -3.44 -5.00
CA TYR A 91 4.96 -2.83 -6.31
C TYR A 91 5.84 -3.72 -7.19
N TYR A 92 5.31 -4.17 -8.32
CA TYR A 92 6.01 -5.02 -9.27
C TYR A 92 5.62 -4.66 -10.71
N LEU A 93 6.61 -4.48 -11.58
CA LEU A 93 6.39 -4.20 -13.01
C LEU A 93 7.02 -5.31 -13.84
N THR A 94 6.23 -5.87 -14.77
CA THR A 94 6.68 -6.87 -15.72
C THR A 94 5.91 -6.79 -17.03
N ASN A 95 6.56 -7.16 -18.14
CA ASN A 95 5.91 -7.45 -19.41
C ASN A 95 5.57 -8.94 -19.57
N TYR A 96 5.98 -9.78 -18.61
CA TYR A 96 5.79 -11.22 -18.62
C TYR A 96 4.70 -11.58 -17.61
N PHE A 97 3.43 -11.45 -18.01
CA PHE A 97 2.29 -11.61 -17.11
C PHE A 97 2.10 -13.03 -16.56
N ASP A 98 2.64 -14.03 -17.25
CA ASP A 98 2.72 -15.42 -16.80
C ASP A 98 3.62 -15.59 -15.56
N THR A 99 4.54 -14.66 -15.31
CA THR A 99 5.44 -14.68 -14.14
C THR A 99 4.87 -13.98 -12.91
N VAL A 100 3.73 -13.29 -13.03
CA VAL A 100 3.17 -12.47 -11.92
C VAL A 100 2.99 -13.30 -10.66
N ALA A 101 2.40 -14.49 -10.75
CA ALA A 101 2.15 -15.34 -9.59
C ALA A 101 3.42 -15.77 -8.81
N ALA A 102 4.59 -15.70 -9.45
CA ALA A 102 5.88 -15.99 -8.80
C ALA A 102 6.44 -14.80 -8.01
N HIS A 103 6.02 -13.56 -8.32
CA HIS A 103 6.62 -12.34 -7.79
C HIS A 103 5.64 -11.43 -7.04
N TRP A 104 4.38 -11.48 -7.40
CA TRP A 104 3.32 -10.69 -6.79
C TRP A 104 2.11 -11.59 -6.54
N ARG A 105 1.72 -11.72 -5.28
CA ARG A 105 0.60 -12.56 -4.85
C ARG A 105 -0.32 -11.74 -3.98
N ASP A 106 -1.59 -11.71 -4.33
CA ASP A 106 -2.61 -10.88 -3.69
C ASP A 106 -2.69 -11.10 -2.18
N PHE A 107 -2.59 -12.36 -1.73
CA PHE A 107 -2.65 -12.72 -0.32
C PHE A 107 -1.37 -12.38 0.47
N ASP A 108 -0.23 -12.19 -0.19
CA ASP A 108 1.00 -11.68 0.46
C ASP A 108 0.97 -10.15 0.55
N VAL A 109 0.43 -9.49 -0.49
CA VAL A 109 0.33 -8.03 -0.57
C VAL A 109 -0.71 -7.50 0.40
N VAL A 110 -1.89 -8.12 0.44
CA VAL A 110 -2.99 -7.74 1.33
C VAL A 110 -3.57 -8.99 2.01
N PRO A 111 -2.90 -9.54 3.04
CA PRO A 111 -3.45 -10.62 3.84
C PRO A 111 -4.70 -10.16 4.62
N MET A 112 -5.39 -11.11 5.27
CA MET A 112 -6.53 -10.78 6.12
C MET A 112 -6.13 -9.79 7.22
N ALA A 113 -7.00 -8.81 7.48
CA ALA A 113 -6.77 -7.72 8.43
C ALA A 113 -5.57 -6.83 8.09
N SER A 114 -5.16 -6.79 6.83
CA SER A 114 -4.05 -5.95 6.38
C SER A 114 -4.30 -4.48 6.68
N ASN A 115 -3.25 -3.79 7.08
CA ASN A 115 -3.31 -2.36 7.38
C ASN A 115 -2.01 -1.65 6.99
N ILE A 116 -2.11 -0.36 6.68
CA ILE A 116 -0.99 0.55 6.56
C ILE A 116 -1.14 1.66 7.59
N GLN A 117 -0.07 1.99 8.29
CA GLN A 117 -0.05 3.00 9.34
C GLN A 117 0.97 4.09 8.99
N PHE A 118 0.54 5.34 9.09
CA PHE A 118 1.40 6.52 9.04
C PHE A 118 1.50 7.07 10.46
N ILE A 119 2.62 6.83 11.13
CA ILE A 119 2.81 7.14 12.53
C ILE A 119 3.68 8.40 12.65
N LEU A 120 3.11 9.47 13.21
CA LEU A 120 3.76 10.75 13.38
C LEU A 120 4.42 10.87 14.76
N PHE A 121 5.67 11.32 14.78
CA PHE A 121 6.48 11.53 15.97
C PHE A 121 6.95 12.98 16.06
N LYS A 122 6.87 13.60 17.22
CA LYS A 122 7.47 14.89 17.50
C LYS A 122 8.75 14.72 18.30
N ALA A 123 9.89 15.15 17.76
CA ALA A 123 11.16 15.08 18.45
C ALA A 123 11.19 16.06 19.64
N LYS A 124 11.40 15.56 20.86
CA LYS A 124 11.33 16.33 22.11
C LYS A 124 12.29 17.54 22.13
N LYS A 125 13.52 17.38 21.57
CA LYS A 125 14.56 18.44 21.60
C LYS A 125 14.37 19.50 20.53
N SER A 126 14.01 19.10 19.31
CA SER A 126 13.97 20.02 18.15
C SER A 126 12.55 20.49 17.80
N GLY A 127 11.53 19.85 18.35
CA GLY A 127 10.13 20.08 17.97
C GLY A 127 9.78 19.62 16.56
N ARG A 128 10.74 19.07 15.79
CA ARG A 128 10.52 18.60 14.41
C ARG A 128 9.67 17.35 14.38
N TYR A 129 8.87 17.23 13.32
CA TYR A 129 8.04 16.07 13.08
C TYR A 129 8.73 15.07 12.14
N TYR A 130 8.61 13.80 12.47
CA TYR A 130 9.06 12.65 11.72
C TYR A 130 7.90 11.70 11.55
N ALA A 131 7.88 10.94 10.47
CA ALA A 131 6.88 9.90 10.27
C ALA A 131 7.57 8.54 9.99
N ARG A 132 6.89 7.47 10.37
CA ARG A 132 7.21 6.10 10.03
C ARG A 132 6.00 5.49 9.35
N VAL A 133 6.25 4.67 8.35
CA VAL A 133 5.20 3.92 7.66
C VAL A 133 5.36 2.45 8.02
N ASP A 134 4.30 1.86 8.54
CA ASP A 134 4.26 0.43 8.86
C ASP A 134 3.21 -0.25 7.98
N LEU A 135 3.55 -1.40 7.42
CA LEU A 135 2.63 -2.30 6.73
C LEU A 135 2.46 -3.55 7.60
N ASN A 136 1.23 -3.85 8.00
CA ASN A 136 0.93 -4.96 8.91
C ASN A 136 1.81 -4.95 10.17
N GLU A 137 1.91 -3.77 10.82
CA GLU A 137 2.71 -3.46 12.03
C GLU A 137 4.23 -3.60 11.86
N VAL A 138 4.73 -3.82 10.63
CA VAL A 138 6.16 -3.90 10.33
C VAL A 138 6.61 -2.63 9.61
N PRO A 139 7.64 -1.91 10.13
CA PRO A 139 8.16 -0.72 9.45
C PRO A 139 8.65 -1.03 8.04
N VAL A 140 8.23 -0.22 7.07
CA VAL A 140 8.65 -0.35 5.67
C VAL A 140 9.65 0.74 5.30
N LYS A 141 10.68 0.37 4.55
CA LYS A 141 11.63 1.29 3.93
C LYS A 141 11.07 1.74 2.58
N LEU A 142 10.71 3.01 2.45
CA LEU A 142 10.09 3.54 1.23
C LEU A 142 11.08 3.74 0.08
N ARG A 143 12.37 3.87 0.39
CA ARG A 143 13.41 4.09 -0.63
C ARG A 143 14.33 2.87 -0.69
N LYS A 144 14.59 2.37 -1.87
CA LYS A 144 15.55 1.29 -2.10
C LYS A 144 16.96 1.76 -1.71
N GLY A 145 17.62 1.01 -0.81
CA GLY A 145 18.98 1.31 -0.34
C GLY A 145 19.04 2.30 0.83
N ASP A 146 17.90 2.79 1.32
CA ASP A 146 17.83 3.60 2.54
C ASP A 146 17.68 2.68 3.76
N ASP A 147 18.47 2.95 4.82
CA ASP A 147 18.34 2.24 6.09
C ASP A 147 17.37 2.95 7.06
N ALA A 148 16.94 4.15 6.73
CA ALA A 148 16.01 4.92 7.54
C ALA A 148 14.59 4.31 7.52
N ILE A 149 13.98 4.25 8.69
CA ILE A 149 12.56 3.93 8.89
C ILE A 149 11.79 5.15 9.42
N TYR A 150 12.50 6.20 9.83
CA TYR A 150 11.93 7.47 10.26
C TYR A 150 12.31 8.55 9.25
N TYR A 151 11.32 9.17 8.66
CA TYR A 151 11.49 10.22 7.65
C TYR A 151 11.09 11.57 8.24
N PRO A 152 11.88 12.65 8.10
CA PRO A 152 11.38 14.02 8.36
C PRO A 152 10.07 14.21 7.59
N TRP A 153 9.04 14.77 8.26
CA TRP A 153 7.72 14.90 7.62
C TRP A 153 7.78 15.59 6.26
N GLY A 154 8.52 16.67 6.14
CA GLY A 154 8.65 17.37 4.86
C GLY A 154 9.26 16.53 3.71
N GLU A 155 10.10 15.54 4.03
CA GLU A 155 10.64 14.60 3.05
C GLU A 155 9.61 13.55 2.66
N LEU A 156 8.93 12.97 3.66
CA LEU A 156 7.88 11.99 3.40
C LEU A 156 6.73 12.63 2.63
N ARG A 157 6.30 13.82 3.04
CA ARG A 157 5.28 14.60 2.33
C ARG A 157 5.61 14.77 0.85
N ARG A 158 6.85 15.18 0.56
CA ARG A 158 7.32 15.32 -0.84
C ARG A 158 7.31 13.99 -1.58
N TYR A 159 7.75 12.91 -0.94
CA TYR A 159 7.70 11.57 -1.52
C TYR A 159 6.26 11.19 -1.88
N LEU A 160 5.32 11.31 -0.93
CA LEU A 160 3.90 11.01 -1.13
C LEU A 160 3.29 11.86 -2.26
N THR A 161 3.58 13.17 -2.27
CA THR A 161 3.10 14.07 -3.34
C THR A 161 3.64 13.65 -4.70
N ASN A 162 4.91 13.24 -4.80
CA ASN A 162 5.51 12.82 -6.06
C ASN A 162 4.97 11.47 -6.57
N CYS A 163 4.37 10.64 -5.70
CA CYS A 163 3.69 9.43 -6.12
C CYS A 163 2.33 9.73 -6.78
N VAL A 164 1.71 10.86 -6.45
CA VAL A 164 0.41 11.27 -7.00
C VAL A 164 0.62 11.88 -8.39
N PRO A 165 -0.15 11.47 -9.43
CA PRO A 165 -0.07 12.05 -10.76
C PRO A 165 -0.36 13.55 -10.77
N ILE A 166 0.30 14.30 -11.66
CA ILE A 166 0.19 15.76 -11.75
C ILE A 166 -1.27 16.22 -11.96
N TYR A 167 -2.05 15.46 -12.72
CA TYR A 167 -3.46 15.82 -12.98
C TYR A 167 -4.38 15.63 -11.76
N ALA A 168 -3.92 14.98 -10.71
CA ALA A 168 -4.66 14.78 -9.46
C ALA A 168 -4.18 15.71 -8.32
N GLN A 169 -3.08 16.43 -8.53
CA GLN A 169 -2.56 17.44 -7.61
C GLN A 169 -3.32 18.76 -7.77
#